data_6e55f2e4aba07acab70c0d41fe4c3b09
#
_entry.id   6e55f2e4aba07acab70c0d41fe4c3b09
#
_cell.length_a   1.000
_cell.length_b   1.000
_cell.length_c   1.000
_cell.angle_alpha   90.00
_cell.angle_beta   90.00
_cell.angle_gamma   90.00
#
_symmetry.space_group_name_H-M   'P 1'
#
loop_
_entity.id
_entity.type
_entity.pdbx_description
1 polymer ?
#
loop_
_entity_poly.entity_id
_entity_poly.type
_entity_poly.pdbx_seq_one_letter_code
_entity_poly.pdbx_strand_id
1 'polypeptide(L)'
;MGVMGGGVQDGFGVSVIIPAYRAQDTIARAVSSLLVQSFPHWEAVVVSDDDTDYRAVLEARGIVDPRLTFTGTGRVGSGAPAARNAGLRAASMPLIAPLDADDRFEPSRLARLSPLAAEHGAAADNVAVVRDGDGSPLSTLFPPGTGVGTLDAAAFLATSVPMFFVVRRDVVPGWEECVNFCDDVVFNVQVLDRVGRLPLVREPLYEYRQRDGSITCSADSGARADLCYRHVLDRLAGDGLRIADDSLRRRFAESLEAKRALNAAYMVAHEAGRCANFQEFLALRENSLAG
;
A
#
# COMPACT_ATOMS: atom_id res chain seq x y z
N MET A 1 -23.52 38.76 -14.86
CA MET A 1 -22.26 38.07 -15.12
C MET A 1 -22.21 36.87 -14.14
N GLY A 2 -22.71 35.73 -14.58
CA GLY A 2 -22.85 34.56 -13.77
C GLY A 2 -21.53 33.80 -13.66
N VAL A 3 -21.11 33.55 -12.43
CA VAL A 3 -20.01 32.64 -12.13
C VAL A 3 -20.52 31.23 -12.40
N MET A 4 -20.04 30.63 -13.45
CA MET A 4 -20.23 29.21 -13.73
C MET A 4 -19.36 28.42 -12.77
N GLY A 5 -19.89 28.11 -11.61
CA GLY A 5 -19.40 27.06 -10.73
C GLY A 5 -19.98 25.73 -11.21
N GLY A 6 -19.38 25.18 -12.25
CA GLY A 6 -19.89 23.98 -12.88
C GLY A 6 -19.18 22.75 -12.44
N GLY A 7 -19.87 21.83 -11.86
CA GLY A 7 -19.97 20.43 -12.13
C GLY A 7 -18.85 19.71 -12.86
N VAL A 8 -17.85 19.20 -12.12
CA VAL A 8 -17.04 18.08 -12.54
C VAL A 8 -16.86 17.20 -11.33
N GLN A 9 -17.91 16.48 -10.91
CA GLN A 9 -17.79 15.50 -9.84
C GLN A 9 -18.74 14.28 -9.95
N ASP A 10 -19.53 14.15 -10.99
CA ASP A 10 -20.55 13.08 -11.06
C ASP A 10 -20.09 11.81 -11.82
N GLY A 11 -18.79 11.63 -12.12
CA GLY A 11 -18.34 10.60 -13.05
C GLY A 11 -17.53 9.44 -12.47
N PHE A 12 -16.99 9.53 -11.25
CA PHE A 12 -16.15 8.46 -10.72
C PHE A 12 -16.25 8.28 -9.21
N GLY A 13 -16.30 7.02 -8.78
CA GLY A 13 -16.24 6.61 -7.38
C GLY A 13 -15.03 5.77 -7.11
N VAL A 14 -14.72 5.54 -5.85
CA VAL A 14 -13.55 4.79 -5.38
C VAL A 14 -14.00 3.58 -4.57
N SER A 15 -13.59 2.38 -4.98
CA SER A 15 -13.66 1.19 -4.14
C SER A 15 -12.39 1.10 -3.30
N VAL A 16 -12.51 1.26 -1.99
CA VAL A 16 -11.43 1.04 -1.04
C VAL A 16 -11.42 -0.43 -0.63
N ILE A 17 -10.32 -1.13 -0.89
CA ILE A 17 -10.18 -2.55 -0.57
C ILE A 17 -9.37 -2.68 0.72
N ILE A 18 -9.95 -3.34 1.73
CA ILE A 18 -9.37 -3.50 3.07
C ILE A 18 -9.18 -5.01 3.35
N PRO A 19 -7.98 -5.57 3.13
CA PRO A 19 -7.68 -6.93 3.56
C PRO A 19 -7.61 -6.98 5.08
N ALA A 20 -8.32 -7.93 5.71
CA ALA A 20 -8.42 -8.03 7.15
C ALA A 20 -8.06 -9.45 7.64
N TYR A 21 -6.96 -9.56 8.37
CA TYR A 21 -6.48 -10.76 9.04
C TYR A 21 -6.03 -10.42 10.44
N ARG A 22 -6.69 -10.94 11.47
CA ARG A 22 -6.47 -10.63 12.90
C ARG A 22 -6.47 -9.12 13.16
N ALA A 23 -7.40 -8.41 12.50
CA ALA A 23 -7.48 -6.96 12.50
C ALA A 23 -8.60 -6.41 13.42
N GLN A 24 -9.11 -7.24 14.36
CA GLN A 24 -10.22 -6.86 15.24
C GLN A 24 -9.95 -5.56 16.01
N ASP A 25 -8.70 -5.31 16.38
CA ASP A 25 -8.33 -4.13 17.16
C ASP A 25 -8.04 -2.88 16.31
N THR A 26 -7.74 -3.05 15.03
CA THR A 26 -7.27 -1.96 14.16
C THR A 26 -8.29 -1.55 13.11
N ILE A 27 -9.12 -2.47 12.61
CA ILE A 27 -10.07 -2.25 11.50
C ILE A 27 -11.00 -1.06 11.70
N ALA A 28 -11.44 -0.82 12.94
CA ALA A 28 -12.31 0.31 13.24
C ALA A 28 -11.66 1.66 12.94
N ARG A 29 -10.35 1.78 13.18
CA ARG A 29 -9.56 2.99 12.87
C ARG A 29 -9.46 3.18 11.35
N ALA A 30 -9.14 2.13 10.62
CA ALA A 30 -9.07 2.19 9.15
C ALA A 30 -10.41 2.62 8.54
N VAL A 31 -11.51 1.97 8.92
CA VAL A 31 -12.84 2.32 8.44
C VAL A 31 -13.28 3.72 8.88
N SER A 32 -13.01 4.12 10.11
CA SER A 32 -13.32 5.49 10.59
C SER A 32 -12.63 6.57 9.78
N SER A 33 -11.43 6.30 9.25
CA SER A 33 -10.72 7.24 8.38
C SER A 33 -11.42 7.46 7.03
N LEU A 34 -12.22 6.49 6.58
CA LEU A 34 -13.05 6.61 5.38
C LEU A 34 -14.32 7.41 5.65
N LEU A 35 -14.91 7.25 6.83
CA LEU A 35 -16.15 7.98 7.18
C LEU A 35 -15.96 9.49 7.20
N VAL A 36 -14.73 9.96 7.42
CA VAL A 36 -14.39 11.39 7.46
C VAL A 36 -13.80 11.91 6.15
N GLN A 37 -13.79 11.10 5.08
CA GLN A 37 -13.28 11.56 3.77
C GLN A 37 -14.15 12.70 3.24
N SER A 38 -13.51 13.75 2.75
CA SER A 38 -14.17 14.90 2.10
C SER A 38 -14.74 14.58 0.72
N PHE A 39 -14.36 13.45 0.13
CA PHE A 39 -14.89 12.91 -1.11
C PHE A 39 -16.00 11.89 -0.78
N PRO A 40 -17.28 12.13 -1.18
CA PRO A 40 -18.40 11.31 -0.73
C PRO A 40 -18.62 10.02 -1.52
N HIS A 41 -18.11 9.93 -2.77
CA HIS A 41 -18.38 8.84 -3.69
C HIS A 41 -17.40 7.69 -3.54
N TRP A 42 -17.50 6.95 -2.45
CA TRP A 42 -16.68 5.77 -2.19
C TRP A 42 -17.50 4.63 -1.62
N GLU A 43 -17.03 3.44 -1.82
CA GLU A 43 -17.42 2.23 -1.09
C GLU A 43 -16.18 1.61 -0.45
N ALA A 44 -16.35 0.81 0.59
CA ALA A 44 -15.26 0.01 1.16
C ALA A 44 -15.64 -1.47 1.18
N VAL A 45 -14.73 -2.29 0.66
CA VAL A 45 -14.84 -3.75 0.67
C VAL A 45 -13.88 -4.30 1.71
N VAL A 46 -14.42 -4.70 2.87
CA VAL A 46 -13.67 -5.38 3.93
C VAL A 46 -13.63 -6.87 3.60
N VAL A 47 -12.42 -7.41 3.49
CA VAL A 47 -12.19 -8.80 3.09
C VAL A 47 -11.61 -9.60 4.25
N SER A 48 -12.40 -10.47 4.86
CA SER A 48 -11.93 -11.37 5.91
C SER A 48 -11.04 -12.47 5.33
N ASP A 49 -9.85 -12.65 5.90
CA ASP A 49 -8.91 -13.73 5.59
C ASP A 49 -8.66 -14.64 6.80
N ASP A 50 -9.52 -14.54 7.84
CA ASP A 50 -9.44 -15.30 9.09
C ASP A 50 -10.80 -15.77 9.62
N ASP A 51 -11.82 -15.79 8.76
CA ASP A 51 -13.22 -16.12 9.08
C ASP A 51 -13.86 -15.22 10.16
N THR A 52 -13.23 -14.11 10.54
CA THR A 52 -13.82 -13.13 11.46
C THR A 52 -14.99 -12.39 10.80
N ASP A 53 -16.10 -12.28 11.52
CA ASP A 53 -17.18 -11.40 11.13
C ASP A 53 -16.84 -9.92 11.44
N TYR A 54 -16.15 -9.27 10.49
CA TYR A 54 -15.77 -7.87 10.65
C TYR A 54 -16.95 -6.90 10.62
N ARG A 55 -18.10 -7.32 10.10
CA ARG A 55 -19.36 -6.55 10.25
C ARG A 55 -19.72 -6.44 11.72
N ALA A 56 -19.83 -7.58 12.41
CA ALA A 56 -20.15 -7.58 13.84
C ALA A 56 -19.09 -6.84 14.68
N VAL A 57 -17.82 -6.95 14.32
CA VAL A 57 -16.71 -6.20 14.98
C VAL A 57 -16.92 -4.69 14.87
N LEU A 58 -17.29 -4.19 13.70
CA LEU A 58 -17.52 -2.76 13.46
C LEU A 58 -18.82 -2.27 14.09
N GLU A 59 -19.91 -3.04 13.98
CA GLU A 59 -21.20 -2.74 14.61
C GLU A 59 -21.07 -2.64 16.13
N ALA A 60 -20.33 -3.53 16.77
CA ALA A 60 -20.03 -3.48 18.21
C ALA A 60 -19.29 -2.20 18.65
N ARG A 61 -18.67 -1.48 17.69
CA ARG A 61 -18.00 -0.19 17.90
C ARG A 61 -18.80 1.00 17.40
N GLY A 62 -20.09 0.77 17.06
CA GLY A 62 -21.00 1.81 16.57
C GLY A 62 -20.75 2.25 15.12
N ILE A 63 -19.97 1.48 14.35
CA ILE A 63 -19.68 1.79 12.95
C ILE A 63 -20.64 1.01 12.06
N VAL A 64 -21.62 1.73 11.51
CA VAL A 64 -22.61 1.22 10.56
C VAL A 64 -22.73 2.25 9.42
N ASP A 65 -22.39 1.83 8.20
CA ASP A 65 -22.48 2.70 7.01
C ASP A 65 -22.88 1.85 5.79
N PRO A 66 -23.84 2.27 4.97
CA PRO A 66 -24.31 1.50 3.81
C PRO A 66 -23.26 1.34 2.71
N ARG A 67 -22.18 2.12 2.72
CA ARG A 67 -21.05 2.01 1.80
C ARG A 67 -20.07 0.89 2.16
N LEU A 68 -20.26 0.21 3.31
CA LEU A 68 -19.41 -0.90 3.74
C LEU A 68 -19.96 -2.22 3.20
N THR A 69 -19.14 -2.93 2.47
CA THR A 69 -19.38 -4.28 1.96
C THR A 69 -18.42 -5.26 2.59
N PHE A 70 -18.87 -6.48 2.89
CA PHE A 70 -18.08 -7.50 3.55
C PHE A 70 -18.04 -8.77 2.70
N THR A 71 -16.84 -9.35 2.54
CA THR A 71 -16.61 -10.60 1.84
C THR A 71 -15.45 -11.35 2.51
N GLY A 72 -15.10 -12.50 1.99
CA GLY A 72 -13.97 -13.29 2.49
C GLY A 72 -13.19 -13.93 1.36
N THR A 73 -12.00 -14.44 1.68
CA THR A 73 -11.17 -15.22 0.75
C THR A 73 -11.69 -16.64 0.55
N GLY A 74 -12.57 -17.12 1.44
CA GLY A 74 -13.06 -18.50 1.50
C GLY A 74 -12.05 -19.50 2.10
N ARG A 75 -10.89 -19.02 2.58
CA ARG A 75 -9.86 -19.80 3.26
C ARG A 75 -9.15 -18.92 4.29
N VAL A 76 -8.78 -19.49 5.43
CA VAL A 76 -8.01 -18.77 6.45
C VAL A 76 -6.54 -18.67 6.05
N GLY A 77 -5.97 -17.45 6.12
CA GLY A 77 -4.55 -17.22 5.89
C GLY A 77 -4.12 -17.33 4.42
N SER A 78 -5.00 -16.92 3.49
CA SER A 78 -4.69 -16.87 2.06
C SER A 78 -3.67 -15.78 1.72
N GLY A 79 -3.52 -14.78 2.59
CA GLY A 79 -2.60 -13.66 2.46
C GLY A 79 -3.23 -12.40 1.87
N ALA A 80 -2.61 -11.26 2.12
CA ALA A 80 -3.08 -9.95 1.69
C ALA A 80 -3.34 -9.86 0.17
N PRO A 81 -2.49 -10.42 -0.72
CA PRO A 81 -2.74 -10.42 -2.17
C PRO A 81 -4.05 -11.12 -2.56
N ALA A 82 -4.31 -12.31 -1.99
CA ALA A 82 -5.55 -13.05 -2.25
C ALA A 82 -6.78 -12.29 -1.73
N ALA A 83 -6.66 -11.68 -0.55
CA ALA A 83 -7.71 -10.85 0.02
C ALA A 83 -7.97 -9.61 -0.84
N ARG A 84 -6.91 -8.91 -1.30
CA ARG A 84 -7.08 -7.75 -2.20
C ARG A 84 -7.72 -8.16 -3.54
N ASN A 85 -7.36 -9.31 -4.11
CA ASN A 85 -8.02 -9.83 -5.31
C ASN A 85 -9.50 -10.19 -5.07
N ALA A 86 -9.86 -10.76 -3.92
CA ALA A 86 -11.24 -10.99 -3.55
C ALA A 86 -12.02 -9.68 -3.43
N GLY A 87 -11.41 -8.67 -2.80
CA GLY A 87 -11.96 -7.32 -2.73
C GLY A 87 -12.13 -6.67 -4.11
N LEU A 88 -11.15 -6.82 -5.00
CA LEU A 88 -11.21 -6.31 -6.37
C LEU A 88 -12.38 -6.91 -7.16
N ARG A 89 -12.67 -8.20 -6.96
CA ARG A 89 -13.85 -8.86 -7.59
C ARG A 89 -15.18 -8.33 -7.05
N ALA A 90 -15.24 -7.96 -5.79
CA ALA A 90 -16.46 -7.43 -5.16
C ALA A 90 -16.62 -5.92 -5.36
N ALA A 91 -15.55 -5.21 -5.67
CA ALA A 91 -15.53 -3.76 -5.91
C ALA A 91 -16.35 -3.39 -7.15
N SER A 92 -17.11 -2.28 -7.07
CA SER A 92 -18.01 -1.83 -8.13
C SER A 92 -17.60 -0.53 -8.82
N MET A 93 -16.75 0.30 -8.16
CA MET A 93 -16.40 1.63 -8.62
C MET A 93 -15.24 1.63 -9.64
N PRO A 94 -15.12 2.68 -10.48
CA PRO A 94 -14.09 2.77 -11.51
C PRO A 94 -12.66 3.01 -11.01
N LEU A 95 -12.49 3.47 -9.76
CA LEU A 95 -11.18 3.64 -9.13
C LEU A 95 -11.02 2.66 -7.97
N ILE A 96 -9.80 2.15 -7.79
CA ILE A 96 -9.42 1.19 -6.74
C ILE A 96 -8.37 1.84 -5.85
N ALA A 97 -8.57 1.79 -4.54
CA ALA A 97 -7.66 2.28 -3.53
C ALA A 97 -7.43 1.22 -2.44
N PRO A 98 -6.25 0.62 -2.32
CA PRO A 98 -5.95 -0.26 -1.19
C PRO A 98 -5.78 0.53 0.11
N LEU A 99 -6.26 -0.04 1.22
CA LEU A 99 -6.04 0.45 2.58
C LEU A 99 -5.80 -0.76 3.50
N ASP A 100 -4.64 -0.82 4.13
CA ASP A 100 -4.40 -1.87 5.11
C ASP A 100 -5.22 -1.66 6.39
N ALA A 101 -5.67 -2.76 7.01
CA ALA A 101 -6.61 -2.73 8.12
C ALA A 101 -6.05 -2.11 9.41
N ASP A 102 -4.76 -1.81 9.45
CA ASP A 102 -4.05 -1.16 10.56
C ASP A 102 -3.60 0.27 10.25
N ASP A 103 -3.83 0.75 9.02
CA ASP A 103 -3.44 2.08 8.54
C ASP A 103 -4.63 3.08 8.51
N ARG A 104 -4.39 4.29 7.98
CA ARG A 104 -5.39 5.35 7.85
C ARG A 104 -5.22 6.17 6.58
N PHE A 105 -6.33 6.74 6.10
CA PHE A 105 -6.34 7.83 5.14
C PHE A 105 -6.53 9.17 5.85
N GLU A 106 -5.78 10.19 5.42
CA GLU A 106 -6.10 11.57 5.78
C GLU A 106 -7.40 12.02 5.10
N PRO A 107 -8.20 12.92 5.71
CA PRO A 107 -9.56 13.25 5.25
C PRO A 107 -9.65 13.74 3.79
N SER A 108 -8.60 14.29 3.24
CA SER A 108 -8.57 14.81 1.86
C SER A 108 -8.04 13.83 0.82
N ARG A 109 -7.59 12.61 1.22
CA ARG A 109 -6.88 11.70 0.33
C ARG A 109 -7.66 11.35 -0.93
N LEU A 110 -8.89 10.89 -0.78
CA LEU A 110 -9.71 10.50 -1.93
C LEU A 110 -10.05 11.71 -2.81
N ALA A 111 -10.35 12.87 -2.23
CA ALA A 111 -10.63 14.09 -2.98
C ALA A 111 -9.42 14.57 -3.82
N ARG A 112 -8.19 14.37 -3.30
CA ARG A 112 -6.96 14.80 -3.97
C ARG A 112 -6.52 13.82 -5.05
N LEU A 113 -6.66 12.51 -4.83
CA LEU A 113 -6.13 11.49 -5.73
C LEU A 113 -7.11 11.06 -6.81
N SER A 114 -8.43 11.04 -6.53
CA SER A 114 -9.40 10.49 -7.48
C SER A 114 -9.42 11.20 -8.83
N PRO A 115 -9.42 12.55 -8.92
CA PRO A 115 -9.37 13.23 -10.21
C PRO A 115 -8.08 12.91 -10.99
N LEU A 116 -6.94 12.87 -10.29
CA LEU A 116 -5.64 12.57 -10.90
C LEU A 116 -5.57 11.12 -11.42
N ALA A 117 -6.08 10.17 -10.63
CA ALA A 117 -6.13 8.76 -11.04
C ALA A 117 -7.08 8.53 -12.22
N ALA A 118 -8.23 9.21 -12.24
CA ALA A 118 -9.17 9.14 -13.36
C ALA A 118 -8.53 9.66 -14.66
N GLU A 119 -7.79 10.76 -14.60
CA GLU A 119 -7.14 11.37 -15.76
C GLU A 119 -5.91 10.59 -16.23
N HIS A 120 -5.02 10.22 -15.30
CA HIS A 120 -3.70 9.65 -15.63
C HIS A 120 -3.61 8.13 -15.51
N GLY A 121 -4.70 7.43 -15.14
CA GLY A 121 -4.73 5.98 -14.94
C GLY A 121 -4.35 5.55 -13.52
N ALA A 122 -3.48 6.30 -12.85
CA ALA A 122 -3.14 6.12 -11.45
C ALA A 122 -2.63 7.43 -10.83
N ALA A 123 -2.70 7.53 -9.50
CA ALA A 123 -2.10 8.62 -8.73
C ALA A 123 -1.56 8.10 -7.40
N ALA A 124 -0.50 8.70 -6.91
CA ALA A 124 0.12 8.42 -5.62
C ALA A 124 0.13 9.65 -4.72
N ASP A 125 0.29 9.42 -3.44
CA ASP A 125 0.56 10.43 -2.43
C ASP A 125 1.81 10.08 -1.63
N ASN A 126 2.35 11.06 -0.92
CA ASN A 126 3.39 10.81 0.07
C ASN A 126 2.81 10.00 1.24
N VAL A 127 3.66 9.27 1.96
CA VAL A 127 3.28 8.43 3.10
C VAL A 127 3.86 9.01 4.38
N ALA A 128 3.00 9.21 5.38
CA ALA A 128 3.44 9.48 6.75
C ALA A 128 3.68 8.13 7.45
N VAL A 129 4.87 7.95 8.00
CA VAL A 129 5.19 6.82 8.87
C VAL A 129 5.03 7.26 10.30
N VAL A 130 4.16 6.59 11.04
CA VAL A 130 3.86 6.94 12.43
C VAL A 130 3.98 5.72 13.34
N ARG A 131 4.22 5.95 14.62
CA ARG A 131 4.18 4.90 15.65
C ARG A 131 2.73 4.49 15.92
N ASP A 132 2.44 3.21 15.94
CA ASP A 132 1.05 2.74 16.11
C ASP A 132 0.45 3.12 17.48
N GLY A 133 1.23 3.05 18.57
CA GLY A 133 0.72 3.26 19.93
C GLY A 133 0.14 4.65 20.17
N ASP A 134 0.86 5.70 19.80
CA ASP A 134 0.51 7.09 20.09
C ASP A 134 0.33 7.98 18.85
N GLY A 135 0.58 7.45 17.65
CA GLY A 135 0.51 8.21 16.39
C GLY A 135 1.63 9.23 16.22
N SER A 136 2.70 9.16 17.03
CA SER A 136 3.84 10.07 16.90
C SER A 136 4.53 9.90 15.54
N PRO A 137 4.88 11.00 14.84
CA PRO A 137 5.51 10.93 13.53
C PRO A 137 6.92 10.34 13.63
N LEU A 138 7.26 9.44 12.74
CA LEU A 138 8.59 8.85 12.61
C LEU A 138 9.32 9.41 11.37
N SER A 139 8.68 9.41 10.22
CA SER A 139 9.24 9.92 8.96
C SER A 139 8.15 10.18 7.92
N THR A 140 8.55 10.70 6.77
CA THR A 140 7.75 10.67 5.54
C THR A 140 8.54 10.00 4.44
N LEU A 141 7.85 9.35 3.49
CA LEU A 141 8.50 8.60 2.41
C LEU A 141 9.31 9.51 1.48
N PHE A 142 8.75 10.68 1.15
CA PHE A 142 9.43 11.74 0.41
C PHE A 142 9.50 13.02 1.27
N PRO A 143 10.42 13.95 0.99
CA PRO A 143 10.41 15.25 1.65
C PRO A 143 9.00 15.87 1.57
N PRO A 144 8.41 16.28 2.70
CA PRO A 144 7.07 16.84 2.70
C PRO A 144 7.01 18.14 1.90
N GLY A 145 5.88 18.40 1.28
CA GLY A 145 5.67 19.59 0.46
C GLY A 145 4.21 19.76 0.10
N THR A 146 3.91 20.75 -0.71
CA THR A 146 2.58 21.02 -1.25
C THR A 146 2.55 20.82 -2.76
N GLY A 147 1.34 20.59 -3.31
CA GLY A 147 1.13 20.45 -4.74
C GLY A 147 1.37 19.05 -5.28
N VAL A 148 1.48 18.95 -6.59
CA VAL A 148 1.59 17.70 -7.33
C VAL A 148 2.92 17.66 -8.07
N GLY A 149 3.69 16.61 -7.81
CA GLY A 149 4.89 16.25 -8.55
C GLY A 149 4.63 15.06 -9.48
N THR A 150 5.71 14.40 -9.86
CA THR A 150 5.65 13.19 -10.70
C THR A 150 6.40 12.07 -10.02
N LEU A 151 5.82 10.87 -10.02
CA LEU A 151 6.46 9.63 -9.59
C LEU A 151 6.74 8.78 -10.84
N ASP A 152 7.99 8.44 -11.05
CA ASP A 152 8.41 7.45 -12.03
C ASP A 152 8.90 6.16 -11.35
N ALA A 153 9.21 5.15 -12.16
CA ALA A 153 9.67 3.87 -11.67
C ALA A 153 10.99 3.96 -10.89
N ALA A 154 11.91 4.87 -11.26
CA ALA A 154 13.19 5.00 -10.56
C ALA A 154 12.99 5.54 -9.14
N ALA A 155 12.19 6.61 -9.01
CA ALA A 155 11.84 7.18 -7.70
C ALA A 155 11.06 6.17 -6.83
N PHE A 156 10.11 5.43 -7.43
CA PHE A 156 9.36 4.40 -6.71
C PHE A 156 10.25 3.25 -6.21
N LEU A 157 11.11 2.70 -7.07
CA LEU A 157 11.98 1.57 -6.72
C LEU A 157 13.03 1.92 -5.65
N ALA A 158 13.35 3.20 -5.46
CA ALA A 158 14.21 3.69 -4.39
C ALA A 158 13.51 3.72 -3.02
N THR A 159 12.18 3.52 -2.95
CA THR A 159 11.44 3.54 -1.69
C THR A 159 11.61 2.24 -0.90
N SER A 160 11.44 2.33 0.43
CA SER A 160 11.50 1.19 1.36
C SER A 160 10.29 1.10 2.30
N VAL A 161 9.27 1.93 2.09
CA VAL A 161 8.02 1.98 2.86
C VAL A 161 6.88 1.55 1.94
N PRO A 162 5.89 0.80 2.41
CA PRO A 162 4.70 0.47 1.62
C PRO A 162 4.04 1.71 1.03
N MET A 163 3.58 1.59 -0.20
CA MET A 163 2.94 2.68 -0.92
C MET A 163 1.75 2.13 -1.71
N PHE A 164 0.59 2.75 -1.58
CA PHE A 164 -0.63 2.29 -2.23
C PHE A 164 -1.21 3.37 -3.15
N PHE A 165 -1.15 3.11 -4.46
CA PHE A 165 -1.71 4.01 -5.47
C PHE A 165 -3.24 3.94 -5.49
N VAL A 166 -3.88 5.04 -5.86
CA VAL A 166 -5.26 5.02 -6.37
C VAL A 166 -5.17 4.76 -7.87
N VAL A 167 -5.82 3.69 -8.34
CA VAL A 167 -5.63 3.16 -9.69
C VAL A 167 -6.97 3.04 -10.41
N ARG A 168 -7.03 3.46 -11.67
CA ARG A 168 -8.20 3.25 -12.52
C ARG A 168 -8.34 1.76 -12.84
N ARG A 169 -9.56 1.23 -12.75
CA ARG A 169 -9.84 -0.22 -12.85
C ARG A 169 -9.28 -0.90 -14.10
N ASP A 170 -9.27 -0.21 -15.23
CA ASP A 170 -8.76 -0.74 -16.51
C ASP A 170 -7.22 -0.90 -16.54
N VAL A 171 -6.53 -0.23 -15.62
CA VAL A 171 -5.07 -0.35 -15.43
C VAL A 171 -4.68 -1.26 -14.24
N VAL A 172 -5.62 -1.76 -13.43
CA VAL A 172 -5.32 -2.66 -12.32
C VAL A 172 -4.76 -3.99 -12.82
N PRO A 173 -3.54 -4.39 -12.41
CA PRO A 173 -2.95 -5.67 -12.83
C PRO A 173 -3.57 -6.90 -12.15
N GLY A 174 -4.15 -6.72 -10.97
CA GLY A 174 -4.37 -7.74 -9.97
C GLY A 174 -3.14 -7.95 -9.09
N TRP A 175 -3.33 -8.60 -7.94
CA TRP A 175 -2.22 -8.94 -7.04
C TRP A 175 -1.70 -10.34 -7.31
N GLU A 176 -0.38 -10.51 -7.25
CA GLU A 176 0.28 -11.82 -7.38
C GLU A 176 0.15 -12.61 -6.07
N GLU A 177 -0.77 -13.57 -6.03
CA GLU A 177 -1.13 -14.28 -4.79
C GLU A 177 -0.01 -15.13 -4.18
N CYS A 178 1.02 -15.44 -4.96
CA CYS A 178 2.22 -16.13 -4.47
C CYS A 178 3.28 -15.20 -3.86
N VAL A 179 3.03 -13.86 -3.83
CA VAL A 179 3.96 -12.85 -3.32
C VAL A 179 3.38 -12.22 -2.07
N ASN A 180 3.82 -12.64 -0.88
CA ASN A 180 3.22 -12.25 0.40
C ASN A 180 4.03 -11.24 1.22
N PHE A 181 5.11 -10.66 0.67
CA PHE A 181 5.95 -9.71 1.39
C PHE A 181 6.15 -8.37 0.65
N CYS A 182 6.25 -8.38 -0.66
CA CYS A 182 6.43 -7.19 -1.50
C CYS A 182 5.35 -7.11 -2.60
N ASP A 183 4.16 -7.56 -2.29
CA ASP A 183 3.03 -7.61 -3.20
C ASP A 183 2.58 -6.22 -3.68
N ASP A 184 2.66 -5.22 -2.81
CA ASP A 184 2.45 -3.81 -3.13
C ASP A 184 3.49 -3.29 -4.14
N VAL A 185 4.78 -3.69 -3.98
CA VAL A 185 5.85 -3.30 -4.90
C VAL A 185 5.61 -3.91 -6.28
N VAL A 186 5.29 -5.21 -6.35
CA VAL A 186 5.00 -5.89 -7.62
C VAL A 186 3.79 -5.27 -8.30
N PHE A 187 2.70 -5.04 -7.56
CA PHE A 187 1.50 -4.38 -8.06
C PHE A 187 1.82 -2.99 -8.63
N ASN A 188 2.53 -2.16 -7.87
CA ASN A 188 2.85 -0.78 -8.28
C ASN A 188 3.80 -0.72 -9.48
N VAL A 189 4.77 -1.64 -9.59
CA VAL A 189 5.64 -1.75 -10.78
C VAL A 189 4.82 -2.11 -12.01
N GLN A 190 3.86 -3.03 -11.90
CA GLN A 190 2.98 -3.40 -13.02
C GLN A 190 2.02 -2.25 -13.39
N VAL A 191 1.58 -1.42 -12.43
CA VAL A 191 0.84 -0.18 -12.74
C VAL A 191 1.74 0.81 -13.48
N LEU A 192 2.97 1.04 -13.00
CA LEU A 192 3.93 1.94 -13.66
C LEU A 192 4.30 1.47 -15.06
N ASP A 193 4.39 0.16 -15.32
CA ASP A 193 4.58 -0.40 -16.66
C ASP A 193 3.47 0.02 -17.63
N ARG A 194 2.22 0.15 -17.14
CA ARG A 194 1.05 0.51 -17.95
C ARG A 194 0.89 2.01 -18.16
N VAL A 195 1.26 2.84 -17.15
CA VAL A 195 1.05 4.29 -17.20
C VAL A 195 2.34 5.09 -17.41
N GLY A 196 3.52 4.45 -17.27
CA GLY A 196 4.84 5.04 -17.40
C GLY A 196 5.25 5.88 -16.18
N ARG A 197 4.50 6.92 -15.88
CA ARG A 197 4.66 7.82 -14.72
C ARG A 197 3.30 8.33 -14.27
N LEU A 198 3.19 8.69 -13.01
CA LEU A 198 1.93 9.13 -12.43
C LEU A 198 2.09 10.39 -11.55
N PRO A 199 1.01 11.16 -11.32
CA PRO A 199 1.01 12.28 -10.38
C PRO A 199 1.32 11.81 -8.96
N LEU A 200 2.19 12.58 -8.26
CA LEU A 200 2.51 12.39 -6.86
C LEU A 200 2.04 13.62 -6.06
N VAL A 201 1.02 13.47 -5.27
CA VAL A 201 0.61 14.45 -4.28
C VAL A 201 1.65 14.48 -3.17
N ARG A 202 2.29 15.64 -2.93
CA ARG A 202 3.44 15.76 -2.01
C ARG A 202 3.06 15.75 -0.55
N GLU A 203 1.80 16.07 -0.23
CA GLU A 203 1.25 15.94 1.10
C GLU A 203 1.15 14.46 1.49
N PRO A 204 1.53 14.10 2.73
CA PRO A 204 1.39 12.72 3.22
C PRO A 204 -0.07 12.46 3.60
N LEU A 205 -0.81 11.80 2.70
CA LEU A 205 -2.24 11.54 2.86
C LEU A 205 -2.55 10.08 3.20
N TYR A 206 -1.56 9.20 3.13
CA TYR A 206 -1.59 7.84 3.67
C TYR A 206 -0.77 7.78 4.95
N GLU A 207 -1.35 7.32 6.07
CA GLU A 207 -0.70 7.11 7.35
C GLU A 207 -0.37 5.63 7.52
N TYR A 208 0.91 5.27 7.31
CA TYR A 208 1.43 3.94 7.58
C TYR A 208 1.82 3.81 9.04
N ARG A 209 1.20 2.88 9.76
CA ARG A 209 1.37 2.72 11.20
C ARG A 209 2.30 1.56 11.52
N GLN A 210 3.50 1.90 11.99
CA GLN A 210 4.46 0.90 12.46
C GLN A 210 4.10 0.40 13.85
N ARG A 211 3.90 -0.90 13.97
CA ARG A 211 3.70 -1.57 15.26
C ARG A 211 4.70 -2.69 15.47
N ASP A 212 5.04 -2.91 16.74
CA ASP A 212 5.86 -4.04 17.14
C ASP A 212 5.12 -5.34 16.79
N GLY A 213 5.84 -6.32 16.21
CA GLY A 213 5.25 -7.60 15.78
C GLY A 213 4.51 -7.57 14.45
N SER A 214 4.56 -6.47 13.67
CA SER A 214 4.12 -6.49 12.26
C SER A 214 4.95 -7.47 11.44
N ILE A 215 4.44 -7.84 10.26
CA ILE A 215 5.15 -8.77 9.33
C ILE A 215 6.57 -8.27 9.02
N THR A 216 6.76 -6.96 8.92
CA THR A 216 8.04 -6.31 8.63
C THR A 216 8.97 -6.20 9.84
N CYS A 217 8.43 -6.31 11.06
CA CYS A 217 9.18 -6.21 12.32
C CYS A 217 9.34 -7.57 13.05
N SER A 218 8.85 -8.68 12.48
CA SER A 218 8.99 -10.01 13.08
C SER A 218 10.42 -10.52 12.99
N ALA A 219 10.83 -11.41 13.91
CA ALA A 219 12.19 -11.97 13.94
C ALA A 219 12.56 -12.75 12.67
N ASP A 220 11.60 -13.31 11.95
CA ASP A 220 11.76 -14.03 10.69
C ASP A 220 11.55 -13.15 9.43
N SER A 221 11.32 -11.85 9.61
CA SER A 221 11.02 -10.92 8.51
C SER A 221 12.11 -10.90 7.44
N GLY A 222 13.39 -10.96 7.83
CA GLY A 222 14.52 -11.00 6.91
C GLY A 222 14.54 -12.24 6.03
N ALA A 223 14.32 -13.43 6.61
CA ALA A 223 14.28 -14.67 5.86
C ALA A 223 13.06 -14.72 4.90
N ARG A 224 11.91 -14.24 5.35
CA ARG A 224 10.70 -14.15 4.52
C ARG A 224 10.88 -13.17 3.37
N ALA A 225 11.51 -12.02 3.63
CA ALA A 225 11.82 -11.03 2.60
C ALA A 225 12.73 -11.61 1.52
N ASP A 226 13.84 -12.27 1.90
CA ASP A 226 14.78 -12.87 0.94
C ASP A 226 14.10 -13.94 0.09
N LEU A 227 13.30 -14.80 0.70
CA LEU A 227 12.56 -15.83 -0.03
C LEU A 227 11.60 -15.21 -1.05
N CYS A 228 10.90 -14.14 -0.66
CA CYS A 228 9.97 -13.45 -1.53
C CYS A 228 10.69 -12.72 -2.68
N TYR A 229 11.78 -12.02 -2.39
CA TYR A 229 12.58 -11.34 -3.43
C TYR A 229 13.15 -12.33 -4.45
N ARG A 230 13.66 -13.50 -4.01
CA ARG A 230 14.10 -14.57 -4.91
C ARG A 230 12.97 -15.05 -5.79
N HIS A 231 11.81 -15.32 -5.21
CA HIS A 231 10.65 -15.77 -5.97
C HIS A 231 10.24 -14.75 -7.04
N VAL A 232 10.24 -13.46 -6.72
CA VAL A 232 9.93 -12.39 -7.71
C VAL A 232 11.00 -12.32 -8.79
N LEU A 233 12.29 -12.46 -8.44
CA LEU A 233 13.39 -12.49 -9.42
C LEU A 233 13.27 -13.69 -10.38
N ASP A 234 12.96 -14.87 -9.87
CA ASP A 234 12.74 -16.06 -10.70
C ASP A 234 11.57 -15.85 -11.68
N ARG A 235 10.49 -15.20 -11.23
CA ARG A 235 9.36 -14.85 -12.08
C ARG A 235 9.65 -13.76 -13.10
N LEU A 236 10.56 -12.82 -12.77
CA LEU A 236 11.05 -11.80 -13.71
C LEU A 236 11.96 -12.41 -14.78
N ALA A 237 12.79 -13.41 -14.44
CA ALA A 237 13.64 -14.11 -15.37
C ALA A 237 12.87 -15.00 -16.35
N GLY A 238 11.71 -15.53 -15.91
CA GLY A 238 10.74 -16.19 -16.79
C GLY A 238 9.62 -15.23 -17.17
N ASP A 239 8.64 -15.67 -17.94
CA ASP A 239 7.47 -14.87 -18.31
C ASP A 239 6.37 -14.84 -17.23
N GLY A 240 6.75 -15.06 -15.97
CA GLY A 240 5.82 -15.20 -14.86
C GLY A 240 5.24 -13.89 -14.34
N LEU A 241 5.91 -12.75 -14.56
CA LEU A 241 5.39 -11.42 -14.24
C LEU A 241 5.22 -10.59 -15.52
N ARG A 242 4.03 -10.00 -15.68
CA ARG A 242 3.68 -9.21 -16.86
C ARG A 242 4.21 -7.78 -16.72
N ILE A 243 5.46 -7.55 -17.14
CA ILE A 243 6.10 -6.24 -17.29
C ILE A 243 6.58 -6.17 -18.73
N ALA A 244 6.00 -5.28 -19.53
CA ALA A 244 6.27 -5.16 -20.95
C ALA A 244 7.54 -4.37 -21.26
N ASP A 245 7.88 -3.37 -20.43
CA ASP A 245 9.10 -2.57 -20.57
C ASP A 245 10.31 -3.35 -20.02
N ASP A 246 11.18 -3.81 -20.94
CA ASP A 246 12.42 -4.52 -20.58
C ASP A 246 13.39 -3.68 -19.74
N SER A 247 13.40 -2.36 -19.88
CA SER A 247 14.21 -1.47 -19.06
C SER A 247 13.67 -1.40 -17.64
N LEU A 248 12.35 -1.33 -17.47
CA LEU A 248 11.71 -1.39 -16.16
C LEU A 248 11.93 -2.75 -15.50
N ARG A 249 11.80 -3.85 -16.26
CA ARG A 249 12.06 -5.21 -15.79
C ARG A 249 13.47 -5.36 -15.23
N ARG A 250 14.49 -4.88 -15.95
CA ARG A 250 15.90 -4.90 -15.47
C ARG A 250 16.09 -4.07 -14.22
N ARG A 251 15.60 -2.81 -14.19
CA ARG A 251 15.72 -1.94 -13.01
C ARG A 251 15.00 -2.52 -11.80
N PHE A 252 13.88 -3.18 -12.00
CA PHE A 252 13.19 -3.84 -10.90
C PHE A 252 14.01 -5.02 -10.37
N ALA A 253 14.58 -5.86 -11.23
CA ALA A 253 15.47 -6.93 -10.80
C ALA A 253 16.69 -6.39 -10.04
N GLU A 254 17.36 -5.35 -10.54
CA GLU A 254 18.48 -4.69 -9.88
C GLU A 254 18.09 -4.14 -8.49
N SER A 255 16.91 -3.52 -8.38
CA SER A 255 16.38 -3.04 -7.09
C SER A 255 16.14 -4.18 -6.10
N LEU A 256 15.58 -5.31 -6.55
CA LEU A 256 15.36 -6.48 -5.69
C LEU A 256 16.68 -7.09 -5.22
N GLU A 257 17.69 -7.19 -6.10
CA GLU A 257 19.03 -7.68 -5.71
C GLU A 257 19.70 -6.74 -4.69
N ALA A 258 19.57 -5.42 -4.87
CA ALA A 258 20.05 -4.45 -3.88
C ALA A 258 19.34 -4.59 -2.53
N LYS A 259 18.01 -4.78 -2.54
CA LYS A 259 17.23 -5.03 -1.33
C LYS A 259 17.62 -6.36 -0.66
N ARG A 260 17.90 -7.41 -1.42
CA ARG A 260 18.42 -8.68 -0.91
C ARG A 260 19.77 -8.52 -0.24
N ALA A 261 20.71 -7.83 -0.87
CA ALA A 261 22.03 -7.57 -0.30
C ALA A 261 21.94 -6.77 1.02
N LEU A 262 21.05 -5.76 1.07
CA LEU A 262 20.78 -4.98 2.27
C LEU A 262 20.16 -5.85 3.37
N ASN A 263 19.20 -6.69 3.01
CA ASN A 263 18.54 -7.61 3.93
C ASN A 263 19.50 -8.68 4.49
N ALA A 264 20.40 -9.20 3.67
CA ALA A 264 21.47 -10.12 4.13
C ALA A 264 22.38 -9.46 5.17
N ALA A 265 22.78 -8.20 4.94
CA ALA A 265 23.56 -7.43 5.90
C ALA A 265 22.80 -7.18 7.21
N TYR A 266 21.48 -6.93 7.13
CA TYR A 266 20.60 -6.83 8.29
C TYR A 266 20.57 -8.13 9.09
N MET A 267 20.34 -9.29 8.45
CA MET A 267 20.29 -10.57 9.14
C MET A 267 21.57 -10.87 9.92
N VAL A 268 22.73 -10.62 9.32
CA VAL A 268 24.04 -10.77 10.00
C VAL A 268 24.15 -9.81 11.20
N ALA A 269 23.69 -8.58 11.08
CA ALA A 269 23.72 -7.61 12.17
C ALA A 269 22.76 -8.00 13.31
N HIS A 270 21.57 -8.47 12.96
CA HIS A 270 20.56 -8.92 13.90
C HIS A 270 20.99 -10.17 14.68
N GLU A 271 21.51 -11.20 14.00
CA GLU A 271 22.07 -12.40 14.62
C GLU A 271 23.24 -12.08 15.57
N ALA A 272 24.03 -11.07 15.24
CA ALA A 272 25.11 -10.58 16.10
C ALA A 272 24.63 -9.68 17.26
N GLY A 273 23.33 -9.48 17.43
CA GLY A 273 22.73 -8.63 18.48
C GLY A 273 23.00 -7.13 18.31
N ARG A 274 23.39 -6.67 17.11
CA ARG A 274 23.74 -5.27 16.84
C ARG A 274 22.53 -4.38 16.56
N CYS A 275 21.38 -4.97 16.24
CA CYS A 275 20.11 -4.28 16.04
C CYS A 275 18.95 -5.23 16.36
N ALA A 276 17.84 -4.68 16.86
CA ALA A 276 16.65 -5.46 17.19
C ALA A 276 15.73 -5.67 15.97
N ASN A 277 15.75 -4.76 15.00
CA ASN A 277 14.92 -4.81 13.79
C ASN A 277 15.57 -4.10 12.61
N PHE A 278 14.94 -4.20 11.44
CA PHE A 278 15.45 -3.64 10.20
C PHE A 278 15.54 -2.10 10.22
N GLN A 279 14.63 -1.41 10.88
CA GLN A 279 14.64 0.05 10.97
C GLN A 279 15.81 0.57 11.81
N GLU A 280 16.09 -0.10 12.93
CA GLU A 280 17.27 0.20 13.75
C GLU A 280 18.57 -0.05 12.96
N PHE A 281 18.63 -1.13 12.19
CA PHE A 281 19.76 -1.41 11.29
C PHE A 281 19.97 -0.29 10.26
N LEU A 282 18.90 0.23 9.63
CA LEU A 282 19.03 1.34 8.68
C LEU A 282 19.55 2.61 9.37
N ALA A 283 19.03 2.97 10.54
CA ALA A 283 19.49 4.12 11.31
C ALA A 283 20.97 4.02 11.69
N LEU A 284 21.44 2.83 12.09
CA LEU A 284 22.87 2.59 12.40
C LEU A 284 23.77 2.76 11.16
N ARG A 285 23.28 2.36 9.98
CA ARG A 285 24.04 2.54 8.72
C ARG A 285 24.14 4.01 8.31
N GLU A 286 23.05 4.76 8.40
CA GLU A 286 23.05 6.19 8.07
C GLU A 286 24.04 6.95 8.96
N ASN A 287 24.04 6.68 10.25
CA ASN A 287 25.00 7.27 11.20
C ASN A 287 26.46 6.91 10.87
N SER A 288 26.71 5.68 10.36
CA SER A 288 28.05 5.23 9.99
C SER A 288 28.56 5.85 8.68
N LEU A 289 27.67 6.36 7.81
CA LEU A 289 28.02 7.01 6.55
C LEU A 289 28.18 8.54 6.70
N ALA A 290 27.67 9.09 7.80
CA ALA A 290 27.71 10.53 8.11
C ALA A 290 28.95 10.92 8.97
N GLY A 291 29.69 9.97 9.52
CA GLY A 291 30.92 10.16 10.29
C GLY A 291 32.16 9.67 9.55
#